data_608e671189b3177eeca42950739aad5a
#
_entry.id   608e671189b3177eeca42950739aad5a
#
_cell.length_a   1.000
_cell.length_b   1.000
_cell.length_c   1.000
_cell.angle_alpha   90.00
_cell.angle_beta   90.00
_cell.angle_gamma   90.00
#
_symmetry.space_group_name_H-M   'P 1'
#
loop_
_entity.id
_entity.type
_entity.pdbx_description
1 polymer ?
#
loop_
_entity_poly.entity_id
_entity_poly.type
_entity_poly.pdbx_seq_one_letter_code
_entity_poly.pdbx_strand_id
1 'polypeptide(L)'
;MRITLNDEAGVRRTAELLREHQVTDDVRRRLGNRIVVSEDRGELFLYAGSENAAREAEHLVRDVLAQHHMDADFTLSRWHPAEEQWEDADAPLPETAEQRDAEHERLIAEETKDSLACGYCLWEVRVDLPTHREAVELAARLRAEGHQVTRRWKFLALGALNEDAVNDLAKAVQRDTPANATIHTEAGVFVNGVAPLFPD
;
A
#
# COMPACT_ATOMS: atom_id res chain seq x y z
N MET A 1 4.63 -3.16 14.32
CA MET A 1 5.90 -3.31 15.10
C MET A 1 6.78 -4.29 14.37
N ARG A 2 8.04 -3.96 14.23
CA ARG A 2 9.06 -4.82 13.61
C ARG A 2 10.11 -5.18 14.67
N ILE A 3 10.46 -6.46 14.76
CA ILE A 3 11.53 -6.96 15.62
C ILE A 3 12.60 -7.57 14.72
N THR A 4 13.82 -7.08 14.84
CA THR A 4 14.97 -7.64 14.13
C THR A 4 15.89 -8.33 15.15
N LEU A 5 16.22 -9.57 14.92
CA LEU A 5 17.20 -10.33 15.72
C LEU A 5 18.52 -10.46 14.96
N ASN A 6 19.60 -10.55 15.70
CA ASN A 6 20.96 -10.59 15.14
C ASN A 6 21.29 -11.87 14.35
N ASP A 7 20.41 -12.91 14.38
CA ASP A 7 20.55 -14.13 13.59
C ASP A 7 19.20 -14.80 13.27
N GLU A 8 19.13 -15.55 12.16
CA GLU A 8 17.93 -16.29 11.74
C GLU A 8 17.48 -17.37 12.74
N ALA A 9 18.41 -17.98 13.47
CA ALA A 9 18.10 -19.00 14.45
C ALA A 9 17.40 -18.38 15.67
N GLY A 10 17.83 -17.18 16.08
CA GLY A 10 17.20 -16.39 17.13
C GLY A 10 15.76 -16.00 16.79
N VAL A 11 15.46 -15.58 15.55
CA VAL A 11 14.11 -15.24 15.11
C VAL A 11 13.17 -16.42 15.17
N ARG A 12 13.56 -17.57 14.62
CA ARG A 12 12.74 -18.80 14.67
C ARG A 12 12.41 -19.19 16.09
N ARG A 13 13.44 -19.18 16.96
CA ARG A 13 13.24 -19.51 18.38
C ARG A 13 12.32 -18.51 19.07
N THR A 14 12.43 -17.24 18.77
CA THR A 14 11.52 -16.22 19.33
C THR A 14 10.09 -16.45 18.84
N ALA A 15 9.87 -16.73 17.55
CA ALA A 15 8.56 -17.03 17.01
C ALA A 15 7.97 -18.32 17.62
N GLU A 16 8.76 -19.36 17.83
CA GLU A 16 8.36 -20.60 18.52
C GLU A 16 8.02 -20.33 19.98
N LEU A 17 8.86 -19.61 20.71
CA LEU A 17 8.61 -19.23 22.11
C LEU A 17 7.34 -18.40 22.28
N LEU A 18 7.10 -17.45 21.37
CA LEU A 18 5.88 -16.66 21.35
C LEU A 18 4.64 -17.50 21.06
N ARG A 19 4.78 -18.61 20.27
CA ARG A 19 3.70 -19.55 19.99
C ARG A 19 3.50 -20.59 21.10
N GLU A 20 4.59 -21.17 21.63
CA GLU A 20 4.53 -22.27 22.60
C GLU A 20 4.11 -21.83 24.01
N HIS A 21 4.50 -20.64 24.41
CA HIS A 21 4.22 -20.19 25.77
C HIS A 21 2.84 -19.60 25.92
N GLN A 22 1.75 -20.19 25.50
CA GLN A 22 0.42 -19.66 25.82
C GLN A 22 0.35 -18.10 26.00
N VAL A 23 1.49 -17.44 25.77
CA VAL A 23 1.63 -16.00 25.61
C VAL A 23 0.58 -15.56 24.61
N THR A 24 0.35 -16.39 23.59
CA THR A 24 -0.76 -16.22 22.65
C THR A 24 -2.12 -16.16 23.33
N ASP A 25 -2.40 -16.95 24.38
CA ASP A 25 -3.73 -16.94 25.01
C ASP A 25 -3.86 -15.83 26.07
N ASP A 26 -2.80 -15.49 26.79
CA ASP A 26 -2.79 -14.35 27.70
C ASP A 26 -2.67 -13.03 26.96
N VAL A 27 -1.86 -12.96 25.90
CA VAL A 27 -1.80 -11.82 24.99
C VAL A 27 -3.11 -11.67 24.22
N ARG A 28 -3.69 -12.75 23.70
CA ARG A 28 -5.02 -12.72 23.06
C ARG A 28 -6.11 -12.28 24.02
N ARG A 29 -6.06 -12.67 25.29
CA ARG A 29 -7.01 -12.22 26.31
C ARG A 29 -6.82 -10.75 26.66
N ARG A 30 -5.60 -10.29 26.81
CA ARG A 30 -5.27 -8.89 27.18
C ARG A 30 -5.36 -7.94 26.00
N LEU A 31 -4.94 -8.36 24.83
CA LEU A 31 -4.88 -7.54 23.60
C LEU A 31 -6.00 -7.84 22.59
N GLY A 32 -6.84 -8.82 22.89
CA GLY A 32 -8.08 -9.11 22.15
C GLY A 32 -7.86 -9.48 20.68
N ASN A 33 -7.26 -10.61 20.34
CA ASN A 33 -7.11 -11.18 18.97
C ASN A 33 -6.54 -10.23 17.89
N ARG A 34 -5.84 -9.16 18.27
CA ARG A 34 -5.44 -8.08 17.36
C ARG A 34 -3.97 -8.11 16.94
N ILE A 35 -3.23 -9.14 17.35
CA ILE A 35 -1.83 -9.27 17.00
C ILE A 35 -1.66 -10.45 16.06
N VAL A 36 -1.17 -10.15 14.86
CA VAL A 36 -0.74 -11.15 13.90
C VAL A 36 0.78 -11.22 13.92
N VAL A 37 1.32 -12.41 14.02
CA VAL A 37 2.77 -12.65 14.01
C VAL A 37 3.16 -13.24 12.66
N SER A 38 4.08 -12.59 11.97
CA SER A 38 4.68 -13.04 10.71
C SER A 38 6.21 -13.06 10.83
N GLU A 39 6.86 -13.93 10.09
CA GLU A 39 8.33 -14.05 10.04
C GLU A 39 8.79 -13.97 8.58
N ASP A 40 9.78 -13.13 8.30
CA ASP A 40 10.44 -13.06 7.00
C ASP A 40 11.91 -12.71 7.17
N ARG A 41 12.81 -13.48 6.51
CA ARG A 41 14.26 -13.25 6.36
C ARG A 41 15.01 -12.84 7.64
N GLY A 42 14.69 -13.43 8.78
CA GLY A 42 15.33 -13.11 10.04
C GLY A 42 14.70 -11.94 10.79
N GLU A 43 13.56 -11.49 10.36
CA GLU A 43 12.76 -10.45 11.01
C GLU A 43 11.43 -11.02 11.50
N LEU A 44 11.00 -10.59 12.67
CA LEU A 44 9.70 -10.93 13.23
C LEU A 44 8.81 -9.70 13.21
N PHE A 45 7.65 -9.83 12.56
CA PHE A 45 6.67 -8.76 12.42
C PHE A 45 5.46 -9.04 13.30
N LEU A 46 5.06 -8.06 14.10
CA LEU A 46 3.83 -8.10 14.88
C LEU A 46 2.92 -6.95 14.42
N TYR A 47 1.71 -7.29 14.02
CA TYR A 47 0.72 -6.33 13.55
C TYR A 47 -0.36 -6.16 14.60
N ALA A 48 -0.51 -4.95 15.11
CA ALA A 48 -1.51 -4.56 16.09
C ALA A 48 -2.49 -3.55 15.51
N GLY A 49 -3.75 -3.62 15.93
CA GLY A 49 -4.81 -2.73 15.45
C GLY A 49 -4.79 -1.31 16.09
N SER A 50 -3.89 -1.05 17.05
CA SER A 50 -3.71 0.25 17.68
C SER A 50 -2.29 0.41 18.22
N GLU A 51 -1.87 1.65 18.42
CA GLU A 51 -0.58 1.97 19.02
C GLU A 51 -0.43 1.38 20.42
N ASN A 52 -1.44 1.54 21.27
CA ASN A 52 -1.41 0.97 22.62
C ASN A 52 -1.22 -0.55 22.60
N ALA A 53 -1.94 -1.26 21.73
CA ALA A 53 -1.77 -2.70 21.58
C ALA A 53 -0.38 -3.08 21.06
N ALA A 54 0.20 -2.26 20.17
CA ALA A 54 1.56 -2.47 19.67
C ALA A 54 2.60 -2.26 20.77
N ARG A 55 2.50 -1.19 21.56
CA ARG A 55 3.41 -0.93 22.69
C ARG A 55 3.30 -1.98 23.80
N GLU A 56 2.09 -2.43 24.11
CA GLU A 56 1.91 -3.55 25.06
C GLU A 56 2.53 -4.85 24.53
N ALA A 57 2.39 -5.12 23.25
CA ALA A 57 3.02 -6.28 22.59
C ALA A 57 4.56 -6.16 22.61
N GLU A 58 5.10 -4.98 22.35
CA GLU A 58 6.53 -4.72 22.45
C GLU A 58 7.08 -5.03 23.86
N HIS A 59 6.44 -4.49 24.90
CA HIS A 59 6.84 -4.77 26.29
C HIS A 59 6.83 -6.26 26.59
N LEU A 60 5.79 -6.96 26.19
CA LEU A 60 5.64 -8.37 26.44
C LEU A 60 6.70 -9.21 25.69
N VAL A 61 7.03 -8.85 24.46
CA VAL A 61 8.09 -9.53 23.68
C VAL A 61 9.45 -9.25 24.32
N ARG A 62 9.74 -8.03 24.78
CA ARG A 62 10.97 -7.70 25.52
C ARG A 62 11.12 -8.55 26.79
N ASP A 63 10.03 -8.71 27.55
CA ASP A 63 10.05 -9.53 28.76
C ASP A 63 10.33 -11.02 28.46
N VAL A 64 9.73 -11.56 27.41
CA VAL A 64 9.98 -12.94 26.97
C VAL A 64 11.42 -13.12 26.51
N LEU A 65 11.95 -12.20 25.70
CA LEU A 65 13.35 -12.26 25.26
C LEU A 65 14.32 -12.17 26.41
N ALA A 66 14.08 -11.26 27.37
CA ALA A 66 14.92 -11.13 28.57
C ALA A 66 14.94 -12.41 29.41
N GLN A 67 13.81 -13.11 29.58
CA GLN A 67 13.73 -14.38 30.28
C GLN A 67 14.57 -15.49 29.62
N HIS A 68 14.74 -15.39 28.29
CA HIS A 68 15.53 -16.35 27.50
C HIS A 68 16.95 -15.87 27.18
N HIS A 69 17.42 -14.77 27.81
CA HIS A 69 18.71 -14.15 27.56
C HIS A 69 18.98 -13.86 26.07
N MET A 70 17.98 -13.34 25.39
CA MET A 70 18.05 -12.97 23.98
C MET A 70 17.95 -11.46 23.83
N ASP A 71 18.80 -10.90 22.97
CA ASP A 71 18.76 -9.49 22.59
C ASP A 71 18.10 -9.33 21.21
N ALA A 72 17.35 -8.24 21.03
CA ALA A 72 16.77 -7.87 19.75
C ALA A 72 16.62 -6.36 19.64
N ASP A 73 16.78 -5.86 18.43
CA ASP A 73 16.42 -4.49 18.08
C ASP A 73 14.93 -4.42 17.78
N PHE A 74 14.30 -3.37 18.31
CA PHE A 74 12.86 -3.14 18.14
C PHE A 74 12.64 -1.84 17.37
N THR A 75 11.82 -1.91 16.34
CA THR A 75 11.30 -0.75 15.63
C THR A 75 9.78 -0.78 15.70
N LEU A 76 9.17 0.27 16.22
CA LEU A 76 7.73 0.46 16.20
C LEU A 76 7.37 1.33 15.02
N SER A 77 6.63 0.77 14.08
CA SER A 77 6.16 1.50 12.91
C SER A 77 4.62 1.53 12.87
N ARG A 78 4.07 2.62 12.38
CA ARG A 78 2.65 2.76 12.06
C ARG A 78 2.45 2.80 10.54
N TRP A 79 1.30 2.34 10.09
CA TRP A 79 0.90 2.52 8.70
C TRP A 79 0.43 3.96 8.49
N HIS A 80 1.04 4.64 7.51
CA HIS A 80 0.62 5.97 7.08
C HIS A 80 -0.34 5.83 5.89
N PRO A 81 -1.65 6.13 6.04
CA PRO A 81 -2.62 5.86 4.98
C PRO A 81 -2.41 6.69 3.71
N ALA A 82 -1.92 7.92 3.84
CA ALA A 82 -1.72 8.81 2.71
C ALA A 82 -0.43 8.50 1.94
N GLU A 83 0.63 8.08 2.63
CA GLU A 83 1.90 7.69 2.01
C GLU A 83 1.97 6.19 1.68
N GLU A 84 0.94 5.42 2.03
CA GLU A 84 0.86 3.97 1.84
C GLU A 84 2.12 3.20 2.26
N GLN A 85 2.78 3.67 3.32
CA GLN A 85 4.02 3.09 3.82
C GLN A 85 4.05 2.96 5.34
N TRP A 86 5.00 2.15 5.82
CA TRP A 86 5.30 2.04 7.24
C TRP A 86 6.30 3.13 7.63
N GLU A 87 5.91 3.98 8.58
CA GLU A 87 6.77 5.02 9.15
C GLU A 87 7.03 4.78 10.62
N ASP A 88 8.04 5.47 11.18
CA ASP A 88 8.32 5.45 12.61
C ASP A 88 7.08 5.94 13.38
N ALA A 89 6.60 5.13 14.34
CA ALA A 89 5.42 5.47 15.13
C ALA A 89 5.61 6.72 16.01
N ASP A 90 6.85 7.05 16.33
CA ASP A 90 7.19 8.23 17.11
C ASP A 90 7.37 9.50 16.24
N ALA A 91 7.34 9.38 14.90
CA ALA A 91 7.35 10.53 14.00
C ALA A 91 6.09 11.40 14.20
N PRO A 92 6.20 12.73 14.22
CA PRO A 92 5.02 13.57 14.40
C PRO A 92 4.08 13.46 13.21
N LEU A 93 2.77 13.33 13.47
CA LEU A 93 1.75 13.40 12.42
C LEU A 93 1.53 14.86 12.00
N PRO A 94 1.15 15.10 10.72
CA PRO A 94 0.78 16.43 10.27
C PRO A 94 -0.49 16.90 10.99
N GLU A 95 -0.37 17.92 11.84
CA GLU A 95 -1.45 18.46 12.65
C GLU A 95 -2.20 19.57 11.93
N THR A 96 -1.49 20.39 11.13
CA THR A 96 -2.08 21.52 10.42
C THR A 96 -2.45 21.20 8.97
N ALA A 97 -3.31 22.02 8.36
CA ALA A 97 -3.67 21.89 6.96
C ALA A 97 -2.44 22.03 6.06
N GLU A 98 -1.60 23.00 6.34
CA GLU A 98 -0.37 23.27 5.58
C GLU A 98 0.61 22.09 5.63
N GLN A 99 0.69 21.39 6.78
CA GLN A 99 1.53 20.21 6.89
C GLN A 99 0.98 19.03 6.07
N ARG A 100 -0.36 18.83 6.07
CA ARG A 100 -1.01 17.82 5.25
C ARG A 100 -0.87 18.08 3.76
N ASP A 101 -1.00 19.35 3.36
CA ASP A 101 -0.82 19.76 1.97
C ASP A 101 0.63 19.53 1.51
N ALA A 102 1.62 19.88 2.35
CA ALA A 102 3.03 19.65 2.05
C ALA A 102 3.39 18.16 1.99
N GLU A 103 2.76 17.33 2.80
CA GLU A 103 2.93 15.87 2.77
C GLU A 103 2.32 15.28 1.49
N HIS A 104 1.11 15.70 1.13
CA HIS A 104 0.46 15.31 -0.11
C HIS A 104 1.28 15.73 -1.34
N GLU A 105 1.80 16.97 -1.38
CA GLU A 105 2.67 17.42 -2.46
C GLU A 105 3.94 16.55 -2.60
N ARG A 106 4.53 16.09 -1.47
CA ARG A 106 5.69 15.20 -1.50
C ARG A 106 5.32 13.82 -2.08
N LEU A 107 4.19 13.24 -1.63
CA LEU A 107 3.69 11.97 -2.14
C LEU A 107 3.50 12.02 -3.67
N ILE A 108 2.77 13.02 -4.16
CA ILE A 108 2.51 13.25 -5.59
C ILE A 108 3.82 13.41 -6.39
N ALA A 109 4.80 14.12 -5.82
CA ALA A 109 6.11 14.28 -6.46
C ALA A 109 6.90 12.95 -6.50
N GLU A 110 6.83 12.13 -5.47
CA GLU A 110 7.49 10.83 -5.41
C GLU A 110 6.86 9.82 -6.37
N GLU A 111 5.55 9.68 -6.39
CA GLU A 111 4.82 8.84 -7.36
C GLU A 111 5.13 9.23 -8.81
N THR A 112 5.15 10.55 -9.09
CA THR A 112 5.52 11.06 -10.41
C THR A 112 6.94 10.67 -10.79
N LYS A 113 7.89 10.82 -9.86
CA LYS A 113 9.30 10.44 -10.05
C LYS A 113 9.44 8.95 -10.31
N ASP A 114 8.73 8.13 -9.54
CA ASP A 114 8.78 6.66 -9.66
C ASP A 114 8.15 6.19 -10.97
N SER A 115 7.03 6.76 -11.38
CA SER A 115 6.42 6.51 -12.68
C SER A 115 7.40 6.81 -13.82
N LEU A 116 8.09 7.95 -13.76
CA LEU A 116 9.08 8.35 -14.76
C LEU A 116 10.32 7.45 -14.73
N ALA A 117 10.77 7.04 -13.55
CA ALA A 117 11.95 6.20 -13.38
C ALA A 117 11.76 4.77 -13.90
N CYS A 118 10.56 4.20 -13.70
CA CYS A 118 10.25 2.86 -14.21
C CYS A 118 9.75 2.85 -15.66
N GLY A 119 9.40 4.00 -16.24
CA GLY A 119 8.89 4.12 -17.61
C GLY A 119 7.43 3.67 -17.78
N TYR A 120 6.68 3.55 -16.68
CA TYR A 120 5.28 3.15 -16.64
C TYR A 120 4.49 4.05 -15.71
N CYS A 121 3.20 4.25 -16.02
CA CYS A 121 2.27 4.91 -15.10
C CYS A 121 1.99 3.99 -13.91
N LEU A 122 2.18 4.48 -12.69
CA LEU A 122 1.86 3.74 -11.46
C LEU A 122 0.36 3.74 -11.16
N TRP A 123 -0.40 4.60 -11.81
CA TRP A 123 -1.85 4.72 -11.68
C TRP A 123 -2.54 4.54 -13.02
N GLU A 124 -3.74 3.97 -13.02
CA GLU A 124 -4.56 3.88 -14.23
C GLU A 124 -6.05 4.14 -13.97
N VAL A 125 -6.70 4.75 -14.95
CA VAL A 125 -8.16 4.75 -15.06
C VAL A 125 -8.56 3.55 -15.90
N ARG A 126 -9.34 2.66 -15.33
CA ARG A 126 -9.95 1.54 -16.02
C ARG A 126 -11.42 1.82 -16.28
N VAL A 127 -11.85 1.65 -17.52
CA VAL A 127 -13.24 1.79 -17.94
C VAL A 127 -13.73 0.45 -18.47
N ASP A 128 -14.59 -0.24 -17.73
CA ASP A 128 -15.22 -1.48 -18.15
C ASP A 128 -16.52 -1.18 -18.89
N LEU A 129 -16.69 -1.74 -20.09
CA LEU A 129 -17.81 -1.52 -20.97
C LEU A 129 -18.59 -2.82 -21.25
N PRO A 130 -19.92 -2.75 -21.42
CA PRO A 130 -20.75 -3.93 -21.66
C PRO A 130 -20.37 -4.68 -22.94
N THR A 131 -19.96 -3.95 -23.98
CA THR A 131 -19.68 -4.53 -25.29
C THR A 131 -18.33 -4.10 -25.86
N HIS A 132 -17.76 -4.97 -26.71
CA HIS A 132 -16.55 -4.64 -27.47
C HIS A 132 -16.74 -3.42 -28.38
N ARG A 133 -17.93 -3.25 -28.98
CA ARG A 133 -18.22 -2.12 -29.87
C ARG A 133 -18.13 -0.80 -29.11
N GLU A 134 -18.75 -0.71 -27.93
CA GLU A 134 -18.67 0.48 -27.07
C GLU A 134 -17.22 0.79 -26.67
N ALA A 135 -16.41 -0.24 -26.39
CA ALA A 135 -14.99 -0.05 -26.10
C ALA A 135 -14.21 0.51 -27.32
N VAL A 136 -14.53 0.08 -28.52
CA VAL A 136 -13.92 0.63 -29.75
C VAL A 136 -14.33 2.09 -29.95
N GLU A 137 -15.62 2.40 -29.80
CA GLU A 137 -16.17 3.73 -30.01
C GLU A 137 -15.62 4.73 -28.98
N LEU A 138 -15.60 4.36 -27.69
CA LEU A 138 -15.05 5.21 -26.62
C LEU A 138 -13.55 5.43 -26.79
N ALA A 139 -12.79 4.37 -27.11
CA ALA A 139 -11.35 4.50 -27.34
C ALA A 139 -11.02 5.45 -28.49
N ALA A 140 -11.82 5.42 -29.56
CA ALA A 140 -11.65 6.33 -30.70
C ALA A 140 -11.89 7.79 -30.31
N ARG A 141 -12.92 8.08 -29.50
CA ARG A 141 -13.22 9.43 -29.00
C ARG A 141 -12.10 9.95 -28.11
N LEU A 142 -11.74 9.18 -27.06
CA LEU A 142 -10.69 9.58 -26.12
C LEU A 142 -9.34 9.82 -26.79
N ARG A 143 -8.99 9.02 -27.83
CA ARG A 143 -7.78 9.25 -28.62
C ARG A 143 -7.88 10.52 -29.46
N ALA A 144 -9.05 10.84 -30.01
CA ALA A 144 -9.27 12.09 -30.75
C ALA A 144 -9.13 13.32 -29.85
N GLU A 145 -9.39 13.18 -28.55
CA GLU A 145 -9.17 14.21 -27.53
C GLU A 145 -7.72 14.27 -27.02
N GLY A 146 -6.85 13.40 -27.51
CA GLY A 146 -5.42 13.38 -27.17
C GLY A 146 -5.05 12.43 -26.03
N HIS A 147 -5.98 11.63 -25.51
CA HIS A 147 -5.66 10.66 -24.48
C HIS A 147 -4.93 9.43 -25.04
N GLN A 148 -3.94 8.97 -24.31
CA GLN A 148 -3.30 7.68 -24.60
C GLN A 148 -4.16 6.56 -24.01
N VAL A 149 -4.78 5.75 -24.88
CA VAL A 149 -5.73 4.72 -24.50
C VAL A 149 -5.24 3.35 -24.90
N THR A 150 -5.01 2.49 -23.94
CA THR A 150 -4.81 1.05 -24.15
C THR A 150 -6.19 0.38 -24.16
N ARG A 151 -6.58 -0.21 -25.31
CA ARG A 151 -7.86 -0.91 -25.43
C ARG A 151 -7.67 -2.42 -25.34
N ARG A 152 -8.49 -3.05 -24.52
CA ARG A 152 -8.69 -4.50 -24.45
C ARG A 152 -10.09 -4.86 -24.98
N TRP A 153 -10.52 -6.13 -24.81
CA TRP A 153 -11.78 -6.60 -25.41
C TRP A 153 -12.99 -5.76 -25.03
N LYS A 154 -13.21 -5.56 -23.73
CA LYS A 154 -14.34 -4.82 -23.18
C LYS A 154 -13.93 -3.74 -22.17
N PHE A 155 -12.66 -3.41 -22.08
CA PHE A 155 -12.22 -2.33 -21.21
C PHE A 155 -11.13 -1.48 -21.86
N LEU A 156 -11.00 -0.28 -21.32
CA LEU A 156 -9.96 0.68 -21.64
C LEU A 156 -9.11 0.91 -20.39
N ALA A 157 -7.82 1.14 -20.58
CA ALA A 157 -6.90 1.57 -19.56
C ALA A 157 -6.19 2.85 -20.01
N LEU A 158 -6.18 3.86 -19.15
CA LEU A 158 -5.51 5.13 -19.34
C LEU A 158 -4.57 5.37 -18.16
N GLY A 159 -3.28 5.50 -18.41
CA GLY A 159 -2.26 5.68 -17.39
C GLY A 159 -2.18 7.10 -16.86
N ALA A 160 -1.83 7.25 -15.58
CA ALA A 160 -1.53 8.50 -14.91
C ALA A 160 -0.26 8.36 -14.04
N LEU A 161 0.46 9.46 -13.85
CA LEU A 161 1.76 9.44 -13.17
C LEU A 161 1.64 9.36 -11.64
N ASN A 162 0.52 9.85 -11.09
CA ASN A 162 0.27 9.97 -9.66
C ASN A 162 -1.23 9.95 -9.37
N GLU A 163 -1.59 9.89 -8.08
CA GLU A 163 -2.97 9.81 -7.61
C GLU A 163 -3.83 11.01 -8.02
N ASP A 164 -3.34 12.22 -7.94
CA ASP A 164 -4.08 13.42 -8.35
C ASP A 164 -4.37 13.40 -9.85
N ALA A 165 -3.39 13.03 -10.65
CA ALA A 165 -3.53 12.92 -12.10
C ALA A 165 -4.54 11.84 -12.51
N VAL A 166 -4.58 10.68 -11.82
CA VAL A 166 -5.57 9.64 -12.11
C VAL A 166 -6.98 10.07 -11.73
N ASN A 167 -7.13 10.76 -10.62
CA ASN A 167 -8.42 11.28 -10.17
C ASN A 167 -8.97 12.34 -11.14
N ASP A 168 -8.13 13.22 -11.65
CA ASP A 168 -8.53 14.22 -12.64
C ASP A 168 -8.81 13.60 -14.01
N LEU A 169 -8.02 12.62 -14.41
CA LEU A 169 -8.26 11.84 -15.63
C LEU A 169 -9.60 11.07 -15.55
N ALA A 170 -9.91 10.45 -14.42
CA ALA A 170 -11.17 9.76 -14.21
C ALA A 170 -12.38 10.70 -14.35
N LYS A 171 -12.30 11.91 -13.77
CA LYS A 171 -13.34 12.96 -13.93
C LYS A 171 -13.47 13.42 -15.39
N ALA A 172 -12.37 13.53 -16.11
CA ALA A 172 -12.38 13.90 -17.51
C ALA A 172 -13.05 12.80 -18.35
N VAL A 173 -12.62 11.56 -18.21
CA VAL A 173 -13.13 10.40 -18.94
C VAL A 173 -14.60 10.11 -18.64
N GLN A 174 -15.04 10.37 -17.38
CA GLN A 174 -16.44 10.18 -16.97
C GLN A 174 -17.44 10.95 -17.87
N ARG A 175 -17.07 12.10 -18.38
CA ARG A 175 -17.95 12.93 -19.23
C ARG A 175 -18.32 12.26 -20.54
N ASP A 176 -17.41 11.46 -21.10
CA ASP A 176 -17.58 10.79 -22.38
C ASP A 176 -17.97 9.31 -22.25
N THR A 177 -17.95 8.82 -21.01
CA THR A 177 -18.25 7.42 -20.71
C THR A 177 -19.75 7.18 -20.65
N PRO A 178 -20.29 6.14 -21.33
CA PRO A 178 -21.68 5.78 -21.24
C PRO A 178 -22.12 5.43 -19.82
N ALA A 179 -23.37 5.73 -19.47
CA ALA A 179 -23.91 5.52 -18.11
C ALA A 179 -23.94 4.04 -17.67
N ASN A 180 -23.84 3.10 -18.60
CA ASN A 180 -23.82 1.66 -18.36
C ASN A 180 -22.38 1.08 -18.24
N ALA A 181 -21.36 1.91 -18.29
CA ALA A 181 -19.98 1.54 -18.06
C ALA A 181 -19.58 1.78 -16.60
N THR A 182 -18.53 1.12 -16.15
CA THR A 182 -17.96 1.30 -14.80
C THR A 182 -16.55 1.86 -14.92
N ILE A 183 -16.25 2.88 -14.10
CA ILE A 183 -14.92 3.49 -14.04
C ILE A 183 -14.32 3.16 -12.69
N HIS A 184 -13.06 2.72 -12.72
CA HIS A 184 -12.24 2.45 -11.56
C HIS A 184 -10.92 3.23 -11.69
N THR A 185 -10.41 3.72 -10.57
CA THR A 185 -9.01 4.17 -10.45
C THR A 185 -8.26 3.09 -9.69
N GLU A 186 -7.16 2.64 -10.22
CA GLU A 186 -6.37 1.56 -9.63
C GLU A 186 -4.90 1.99 -9.58
N ALA A 187 -4.21 1.67 -8.47
CA ALA A 187 -2.76 1.68 -8.45
C ALA A 187 -2.27 0.55 -9.37
N GLY A 188 -1.46 0.88 -10.33
CA GLY A 188 -0.97 -0.09 -11.31
C GLY A 188 -0.08 -1.12 -10.65
N VAL A 189 -0.58 -2.32 -10.45
CA VAL A 189 0.26 -3.47 -10.14
C VAL A 189 0.92 -3.93 -11.43
N PHE A 190 2.24 -4.03 -11.45
CA PHE A 190 3.14 -4.33 -12.57
C PHE A 190 2.78 -5.56 -13.45
N VAL A 191 1.59 -6.12 -13.38
CA VAL A 191 1.36 -7.45 -13.90
C VAL A 191 0.59 -7.52 -15.21
N ASN A 192 -0.20 -6.57 -15.68
CA ASN A 192 -0.90 -6.79 -16.98
C ASN A 192 -1.70 -5.61 -17.55
N GLY A 193 -1.32 -4.38 -17.39
CA GLY A 193 -2.16 -3.37 -18.03
C GLY A 193 -1.72 -1.91 -17.92
N VAL A 194 -0.64 -1.65 -17.24
CA VAL A 194 -0.12 -0.28 -17.08
C VAL A 194 0.23 0.29 -18.46
N ALA A 195 -0.35 1.42 -18.81
CA ALA A 195 -0.04 2.09 -20.04
C ALA A 195 1.43 2.55 -20.03
N PRO A 196 2.27 2.20 -21.01
CA PRO A 196 3.63 2.70 -21.08
C PRO A 196 3.60 4.23 -21.22
N LEU A 197 4.53 4.91 -20.55
CA LEU A 197 4.71 6.36 -20.69
C LEU A 197 5.13 6.77 -22.10
N PHE A 198 5.82 5.84 -22.79
CA PHE A 198 6.29 6.05 -24.17
C PHE A 198 5.74 4.91 -25.03
N PRO A 199 4.71 5.15 -25.84
CA PRO A 199 4.29 4.19 -26.84
C PRO A 199 5.39 4.07 -27.91
N ASP A 200 5.69 2.82 -28.34
CA ASP A 200 6.55 2.52 -29.48
C ASP A 200 6.04 3.16 -30.77
#